data_1f36356135410d31c432c069aead8e08
#
_entry.id   1f36356135410d31c432c069aead8e08
#
_cell.length_a   1.000
_cell.length_b   1.000
_cell.length_c   1.000
_cell.angle_alpha   90.00
_cell.angle_beta   90.00
_cell.angle_gamma   90.00
#
_symmetry.space_group_name_H-M   'P 1'
#
loop_
_entity.id
_entity.type
_entity.pdbx_description
1 polymer ?
#
loop_
_entity_poly.entity_id
_entity_poly.type
_entity_poly.pdbx_seq_one_letter_code
_entity_poly.pdbx_strand_id
1 'polypeptide(L)'
;DSPGEYLIYLDDANMVSSLENVVSTLFSLGSEYKIKILISVRDYAKDRVFKIFSSITNPELILIKKLKDNELKDILKTNLEIKNQQYLDKITEIANGNIRLAILAGVRAIDKGYLAIRNAEDIFSNYYEKIINDSKLNKEDILILFIITFAGPVMYNKNQLYIDLKEQYAKTANE
;
A
#
# COMPACT_ATOMS: atom_id res chain seq x y z
N ASP A 1 15.95 1.44 -27.32
CA ASP A 1 15.12 2.65 -27.24
C ASP A 1 15.87 3.82 -27.88
N SER A 2 15.17 4.79 -28.46
CA SER A 2 15.76 5.96 -29.10
C SER A 2 16.06 7.06 -28.06
N PRO A 3 17.08 7.91 -28.29
CA PRO A 3 17.32 9.10 -27.48
C PRO A 3 16.07 9.99 -27.37
N GLY A 4 15.86 10.60 -26.18
CA GLY A 4 14.66 11.40 -25.96
C GLY A 4 14.47 11.85 -24.51
N GLU A 5 13.29 12.44 -24.22
CA GLU A 5 12.89 12.83 -22.88
C GLU A 5 11.93 11.77 -22.30
N TYR A 6 12.22 11.30 -21.09
CA TYR A 6 11.50 10.24 -20.42
C TYR A 6 11.07 10.67 -19.02
N LEU A 7 9.82 10.37 -18.66
CA LEU A 7 9.34 10.42 -17.29
C LEU A 7 9.12 8.98 -16.81
N ILE A 8 9.90 8.58 -15.81
CA ILE A 8 9.80 7.26 -15.20
C ILE A 8 9.06 7.42 -13.87
N TYR A 9 7.99 6.64 -13.70
CA TYR A 9 7.26 6.56 -12.43
C TYR A 9 7.57 5.23 -11.74
N LEU A 10 8.04 5.31 -10.49
CA LEU A 10 8.28 4.16 -9.62
C LEU A 10 7.31 4.23 -8.44
N ASP A 11 6.33 3.36 -8.46
CA ASP A 11 5.39 3.25 -7.33
C ASP A 11 5.96 2.36 -6.22
N ASP A 12 5.69 2.74 -4.96
CA ASP A 12 6.18 2.05 -3.76
C ASP A 12 7.69 1.70 -3.87
N ALA A 13 8.54 2.68 -4.19
CA ALA A 13 9.99 2.49 -4.40
C ALA A 13 10.72 1.81 -3.23
N ASN A 14 10.13 1.84 -2.03
CA ASN A 14 10.60 1.08 -0.87
C ASN A 14 10.54 -0.45 -1.04
N MET A 15 9.76 -0.94 -1.99
CA MET A 15 9.60 -2.37 -2.31
C MET A 15 10.52 -2.82 -3.44
N VAL A 16 11.21 -1.89 -4.10
CA VAL A 16 12.12 -2.21 -5.21
C VAL A 16 13.43 -2.77 -4.64
N SER A 17 13.71 -4.03 -4.94
CA SER A 17 15.00 -4.64 -4.64
C SER A 17 16.09 -3.99 -5.47
N SER A 18 17.23 -3.67 -4.86
CA SER A 18 18.36 -3.04 -5.54
C SER A 18 18.04 -1.67 -6.19
N LEU A 19 17.18 -0.87 -5.53
CA LEU A 19 16.80 0.46 -6.00
C LEU A 19 18.00 1.32 -6.38
N GLU A 20 19.09 1.27 -5.61
CA GLU A 20 20.31 2.01 -5.88
C GLU A 20 20.93 1.63 -7.24
N ASN A 21 20.96 0.34 -7.59
CA ASN A 21 21.47 -0.11 -8.88
C ASN A 21 20.58 0.36 -10.03
N VAL A 22 19.24 0.30 -9.84
CA VAL A 22 18.29 0.79 -10.85
C VAL A 22 18.51 2.27 -11.11
N VAL A 23 18.59 3.05 -10.05
CA VAL A 23 18.78 4.52 -10.14
C VAL A 23 20.12 4.85 -10.77
N SER A 24 21.21 4.22 -10.32
CA SER A 24 22.55 4.41 -10.89
C SER A 24 22.60 4.08 -12.39
N THR A 25 21.96 2.98 -12.79
CA THR A 25 21.88 2.59 -14.19
C THR A 25 21.14 3.63 -15.03
N LEU A 26 19.99 4.12 -14.55
CA LEU A 26 19.21 5.13 -15.26
C LEU A 26 19.98 6.44 -15.44
N PHE A 27 20.69 6.89 -14.41
CA PHE A 27 21.48 8.12 -14.48
C PHE A 27 22.83 7.95 -15.18
N SER A 28 23.27 6.72 -15.45
CA SER A 28 24.47 6.43 -16.25
C SER A 28 24.22 6.40 -17.76
N LEU A 29 22.96 6.48 -18.19
CA LEU A 29 22.60 6.60 -19.59
C LEU A 29 23.18 7.90 -20.18
N GLY A 30 23.54 7.89 -21.47
CA GLY A 30 24.16 9.03 -22.13
C GLY A 30 23.31 10.31 -22.09
N SER A 31 23.93 11.44 -22.31
CA SER A 31 23.29 12.77 -22.22
C SER A 31 22.16 12.99 -23.23
N GLU A 32 22.03 12.12 -24.21
CA GLU A 32 20.90 12.06 -25.15
C GLU A 32 19.57 11.58 -24.50
N TYR A 33 19.65 10.97 -23.32
CA TYR A 33 18.49 10.56 -22.55
C TYR A 33 18.24 11.55 -21.42
N LYS A 34 17.20 12.37 -21.55
CA LYS A 34 16.78 13.26 -20.48
C LYS A 34 15.75 12.55 -19.60
N ILE A 35 16.20 12.03 -18.47
CA ILE A 35 15.36 11.23 -17.58
C ILE A 35 14.89 12.07 -16.41
N LYS A 36 13.58 12.13 -16.20
CA LYS A 36 12.93 12.58 -14.96
C LYS A 36 12.33 11.39 -14.25
N ILE A 37 12.52 11.28 -12.94
CA ILE A 37 12.00 10.17 -12.15
C ILE A 37 11.05 10.75 -11.11
N LEU A 38 9.80 10.25 -11.12
CA LEU A 38 8.81 10.48 -10.07
C LEU A 38 8.68 9.19 -9.27
N ILE A 39 8.83 9.28 -7.95
CA ILE A 39 8.71 8.10 -7.08
C ILE A 39 7.68 8.32 -5.99
N SER A 40 6.92 7.28 -5.67
CA SER A 40 6.18 7.21 -4.41
C SER A 40 6.94 6.34 -3.41
N VAL A 41 6.89 6.73 -2.14
CA VAL A 41 7.56 5.99 -1.06
C VAL A 41 6.75 6.11 0.23
N ARG A 42 6.70 5.04 0.99
CA ARG A 42 6.08 5.03 2.31
C ARG A 42 6.92 5.85 3.30
N ASP A 43 6.24 6.55 4.22
CA ASP A 43 6.87 7.46 5.18
C ASP A 43 8.00 6.80 5.98
N TYR A 44 7.83 5.56 6.42
CA TYR A 44 8.85 4.81 7.16
C TYR A 44 10.15 4.54 6.38
N ALA A 45 10.10 4.58 5.04
CA ALA A 45 11.25 4.32 4.17
C ALA A 45 11.80 5.59 3.50
N LYS A 46 11.15 6.71 3.73
CA LYS A 46 11.46 8.00 3.10
C LYS A 46 12.94 8.36 3.17
N ASP A 47 13.51 8.36 4.37
CA ASP A 47 14.89 8.81 4.58
C ASP A 47 15.90 7.90 3.89
N ARG A 48 15.66 6.57 3.90
CA ARG A 48 16.50 5.61 3.18
C ARG A 48 16.48 5.86 1.67
N VAL A 49 15.29 6.00 1.10
CA VAL A 49 15.12 6.21 -0.34
C VAL A 49 15.66 7.57 -0.75
N PHE A 50 15.36 8.62 0.01
CA PHE A 50 15.89 9.96 -0.22
C PHE A 50 17.43 9.98 -0.24
N LYS A 51 18.09 9.25 0.68
CA LYS A 51 19.54 9.13 0.75
C LYS A 51 20.12 8.50 -0.53
N ILE A 52 19.49 7.45 -1.06
CA ILE A 52 19.92 6.81 -2.32
C ILE A 52 19.89 7.83 -3.46
N PHE A 53 18.81 8.57 -3.63
CA PHE A 53 18.71 9.56 -4.70
C PHE A 53 19.65 10.74 -4.48
N SER A 54 19.82 11.20 -3.24
CA SER A 54 20.73 12.31 -2.92
C SER A 54 22.21 12.02 -3.18
N SER A 55 22.60 10.74 -3.24
CA SER A 55 23.98 10.37 -3.60
C SER A 55 24.26 10.48 -5.11
N ILE A 56 23.22 10.58 -5.94
CA ILE A 56 23.32 10.53 -7.41
C ILE A 56 22.84 11.86 -8.03
N THR A 57 21.82 12.48 -7.44
CA THR A 57 21.17 13.67 -7.97
C THR A 57 20.72 14.60 -6.84
N ASN A 58 19.98 15.66 -7.16
CA ASN A 58 19.37 16.55 -6.18
C ASN A 58 17.84 16.35 -6.17
N PRO A 59 17.31 15.38 -5.39
CA PRO A 59 15.90 15.08 -5.38
C PRO A 59 15.07 16.15 -4.66
N GLU A 60 13.87 16.42 -5.17
CA GLU A 60 12.87 17.22 -4.48
C GLU A 60 11.92 16.30 -3.71
N LEU A 61 11.64 16.66 -2.45
CA LEU A 61 10.72 15.91 -1.59
C LEU A 61 9.34 16.59 -1.55
N ILE A 62 8.32 15.88 -2.03
CA ILE A 62 6.92 16.30 -1.94
C ILE A 62 6.23 15.46 -0.87
N LEU A 63 5.78 16.10 0.21
CA LEU A 63 5.03 15.43 1.28
C LEU A 63 3.54 15.44 1.00
N ILE A 64 2.96 14.26 0.82
CA ILE A 64 1.51 14.09 0.74
C ILE A 64 0.96 14.03 2.17
N LYS A 65 0.23 15.07 2.56
CA LYS A 65 -0.39 15.16 3.88
C LYS A 65 -1.68 14.33 3.94
N LYS A 66 -2.09 13.97 5.16
CA LYS A 66 -3.42 13.43 5.41
C LYS A 66 -4.49 14.41 4.92
N LEU A 67 -5.56 13.87 4.35
CA LEU A 67 -6.71 14.67 3.97
C LEU A 67 -7.40 15.25 5.21
N LYS A 68 -7.91 16.46 5.06
CA LYS A 68 -8.75 17.09 6.09
C LYS A 68 -10.17 16.51 6.05
N ASP A 69 -10.91 16.65 7.13
CA ASP A 69 -12.27 16.11 7.22
C ASP A 69 -13.22 16.65 6.15
N ASN A 70 -13.11 17.94 5.81
CA ASN A 70 -13.90 18.53 4.74
C ASN A 70 -13.56 17.93 3.37
N GLU A 71 -12.30 17.70 3.08
CA GLU A 71 -11.85 17.06 1.82
C GLU A 71 -12.36 15.63 1.72
N LEU A 72 -12.28 14.86 2.84
CA LEU A 72 -12.86 13.51 2.91
C LEU A 72 -14.38 13.54 2.71
N LYS A 73 -15.08 14.47 3.35
CA LYS A 73 -16.54 14.63 3.19
C LYS A 73 -16.93 14.97 1.74
N ASP A 74 -16.17 15.82 1.08
CA ASP A 74 -16.42 16.18 -0.31
C ASP A 74 -16.22 14.98 -1.24
N ILE A 75 -15.16 14.18 -1.01
CA ILE A 75 -14.93 12.94 -1.76
C ILE A 75 -16.08 11.94 -1.53
N LEU A 76 -16.52 11.75 -0.29
CA LEU A 76 -17.60 10.82 0.05
C LEU A 76 -18.94 11.26 -0.56
N LYS A 77 -19.22 12.57 -0.58
CA LYS A 77 -20.41 13.13 -1.23
C LYS A 77 -20.38 12.95 -2.75
N THR A 78 -19.24 13.22 -3.35
CA THR A 78 -19.10 13.21 -4.82
C THR A 78 -19.02 11.79 -5.37
N ASN A 79 -18.23 10.91 -4.75
CA ASN A 79 -17.91 9.61 -5.31
C ASN A 79 -18.83 8.49 -4.80
N LEU A 80 -19.37 8.63 -3.59
CA LEU A 80 -20.27 7.64 -2.98
C LEU A 80 -21.68 8.16 -2.74
N GLU A 81 -21.97 9.40 -3.14
CA GLU A 81 -23.28 10.05 -3.03
C GLU A 81 -23.85 10.06 -1.60
N ILE A 82 -22.99 10.01 -0.58
CA ILE A 82 -23.40 10.00 0.83
C ILE A 82 -23.84 11.42 1.21
N LYS A 83 -25.16 11.63 1.38
CA LYS A 83 -25.76 12.93 1.75
C LYS A 83 -26.00 13.08 3.25
N ASN A 84 -26.07 11.97 3.99
CA ASN A 84 -26.37 12.01 5.42
C ASN A 84 -25.16 12.53 6.21
N GLN A 85 -25.34 13.64 6.91
CA GLN A 85 -24.28 14.31 7.65
C GLN A 85 -23.71 13.43 8.79
N GLN A 86 -24.54 12.67 9.48
CA GLN A 86 -24.09 11.76 10.55
C GLN A 86 -23.16 10.67 10.02
N TYR A 87 -23.44 10.15 8.80
CA TYR A 87 -22.57 9.18 8.16
C TYR A 87 -21.22 9.81 7.80
N LEU A 88 -21.25 11.00 7.21
CA LEU A 88 -20.04 11.75 6.84
C LEU A 88 -19.16 12.01 8.08
N ASP A 89 -19.76 12.49 9.16
CA ASP A 89 -19.03 12.79 10.40
C ASP A 89 -18.42 11.55 10.99
N LYS A 90 -19.18 10.45 11.08
CA LYS A 90 -18.69 9.18 11.62
C LYS A 90 -17.59 8.56 10.76
N ILE A 91 -17.75 8.58 9.45
CA ILE A 91 -16.77 8.05 8.52
C ILE A 91 -15.45 8.85 8.60
N THR A 92 -15.52 10.18 8.63
CA THR A 92 -14.32 11.03 8.71
C THR A 92 -13.61 10.90 10.04
N GLU A 93 -14.34 10.77 11.15
CA GLU A 93 -13.78 10.47 12.48
C GLU A 93 -12.95 9.18 12.46
N ILE A 94 -13.54 8.08 11.95
CA ILE A 94 -12.88 6.78 11.87
C ILE A 94 -11.70 6.81 10.90
N ALA A 95 -11.85 7.46 9.76
CA ALA A 95 -10.84 7.51 8.71
C ALA A 95 -9.60 8.32 9.11
N ASN A 96 -9.75 9.33 9.96
CA ASN A 96 -8.67 10.18 10.45
C ASN A 96 -7.67 10.59 9.33
N GLY A 97 -8.21 11.10 8.22
CA GLY A 97 -7.42 11.53 7.06
C GLY A 97 -7.00 10.41 6.10
N ASN A 98 -7.36 9.16 6.35
CA ASN A 98 -7.06 8.03 5.49
C ASN A 98 -8.18 7.82 4.47
N ILE A 99 -7.94 8.19 3.20
CA ILE A 99 -8.92 8.09 2.11
C ILE A 99 -9.38 6.66 1.86
N ARG A 100 -8.50 5.66 1.93
CA ARG A 100 -8.86 4.26 1.71
C ARG A 100 -9.85 3.79 2.78
N LEU A 101 -9.59 4.12 4.04
CA LEU A 101 -10.47 3.76 5.15
C LEU A 101 -11.81 4.50 5.03
N ALA A 102 -11.81 5.77 4.61
CA ALA A 102 -13.02 6.54 4.38
C ALA A 102 -13.91 5.89 3.31
N ILE A 103 -13.33 5.48 2.18
CA ILE A 103 -14.08 4.82 1.10
C ILE A 103 -14.65 3.48 1.57
N LEU A 104 -13.85 2.64 2.24
CA LEU A 104 -14.32 1.36 2.78
C LEU A 104 -15.46 1.53 3.78
N ALA A 105 -15.33 2.50 4.69
CA ALA A 105 -16.38 2.83 5.64
C ALA A 105 -17.64 3.35 4.95
N GLY A 106 -17.47 4.19 3.92
CA GLY A 106 -18.57 4.73 3.12
C GLY A 106 -19.35 3.65 2.39
N VAL A 107 -18.68 2.75 1.69
CA VAL A 107 -19.31 1.59 1.03
C VAL A 107 -20.07 0.75 2.04
N ARG A 108 -19.48 0.46 3.20
CA ARG A 108 -20.13 -0.31 4.25
C ARG A 108 -21.35 0.41 4.83
N ALA A 109 -21.30 1.74 4.95
CA ALA A 109 -22.42 2.56 5.40
C ALA A 109 -23.62 2.46 4.45
N ILE A 110 -23.36 2.46 3.15
CA ILE A 110 -24.38 2.33 2.11
C ILE A 110 -25.00 0.94 2.16
N ASP A 111 -24.18 -0.12 2.27
CA ASP A 111 -24.64 -1.51 2.21
C ASP A 111 -25.37 -1.95 3.48
N LYS A 112 -24.88 -1.56 4.66
CA LYS A 112 -25.31 -2.12 5.95
C LYS A 112 -25.79 -1.08 6.96
N GLY A 113 -25.79 0.19 6.58
CA GLY A 113 -26.26 1.30 7.42
C GLY A 113 -25.26 1.77 8.48
N TYR A 114 -25.67 2.79 9.24
CA TYR A 114 -24.84 3.52 10.20
C TYR A 114 -24.22 2.64 11.29
N LEU A 115 -24.99 1.67 11.81
CA LEU A 115 -24.53 0.79 12.90
C LEU A 115 -23.41 -0.18 12.48
N ALA A 116 -23.20 -0.36 11.18
CA ALA A 116 -22.13 -1.19 10.66
C ALA A 116 -20.76 -0.48 10.62
N ILE A 117 -20.75 0.85 10.87
CA ILE A 117 -19.53 1.66 10.92
C ILE A 117 -19.13 1.81 12.39
N ARG A 118 -18.39 0.85 12.94
CA ARG A 118 -18.01 0.88 14.37
C ARG A 118 -16.65 1.56 14.56
N ASN A 119 -15.61 0.98 14.01
CA ASN A 119 -14.24 1.44 14.13
C ASN A 119 -13.41 0.98 12.89
N ALA A 120 -12.16 1.45 12.81
CA ALA A 120 -11.27 1.14 11.69
C ALA A 120 -10.93 -0.35 11.60
N GLU A 121 -10.74 -1.01 12.74
CA GLU A 121 -10.38 -2.43 12.81
C GLU A 121 -11.49 -3.32 12.23
N ASP A 122 -12.72 -3.09 12.63
CA ASP A 122 -13.89 -3.82 12.09
C ASP A 122 -14.05 -3.63 10.58
N ILE A 123 -13.78 -2.43 10.07
CA ILE A 123 -13.89 -2.11 8.65
C ILE A 123 -12.82 -2.87 7.86
N PHE A 124 -11.56 -2.83 8.31
CA PHE A 124 -10.48 -3.55 7.66
C PHE A 124 -10.64 -5.07 7.78
N SER A 125 -10.99 -5.59 8.96
CA SER A 125 -11.20 -7.03 9.16
C SER A 125 -12.25 -7.57 8.21
N ASN A 126 -13.39 -6.93 8.09
CA ASN A 126 -14.45 -7.36 7.18
C ASN A 126 -14.05 -7.26 5.69
N TYR A 127 -13.26 -6.26 5.33
CA TYR A 127 -12.75 -6.13 3.96
C TYR A 127 -11.79 -7.27 3.62
N TYR A 128 -10.84 -7.55 4.50
CA TYR A 128 -9.87 -8.62 4.28
C TYR A 128 -10.49 -10.01 4.40
N GLU A 129 -11.44 -10.22 5.32
CA GLU A 129 -12.19 -11.47 5.44
C GLU A 129 -12.93 -11.82 4.14
N LYS A 130 -13.54 -10.82 3.51
CA LYS A 130 -14.16 -11.02 2.20
C LYS A 130 -13.14 -11.43 1.14
N ILE A 131 -12.00 -10.74 1.05
CA ILE A 131 -10.93 -11.08 0.09
C ILE A 131 -10.40 -12.49 0.33
N ILE A 132 -10.18 -12.87 1.59
CA ILE A 132 -9.70 -14.20 1.97
C ILE A 132 -10.70 -15.28 1.56
N ASN A 133 -11.97 -15.06 1.85
CA ASN A 133 -13.05 -16.00 1.49
C ASN A 133 -13.21 -16.12 -0.04
N ASP A 134 -13.16 -15.01 -0.76
CA ASP A 134 -13.25 -14.99 -2.23
C ASP A 134 -12.02 -15.63 -2.90
N SER A 135 -10.84 -15.56 -2.28
CA SER A 135 -9.58 -16.12 -2.81
C SER A 135 -9.43 -17.63 -2.63
N LYS A 136 -10.35 -18.27 -1.92
CA LYS A 136 -10.31 -19.71 -1.58
C LYS A 136 -9.02 -20.13 -0.84
N LEU A 137 -8.37 -19.20 -0.16
CA LEU A 137 -7.21 -19.49 0.69
C LEU A 137 -7.66 -20.34 1.89
N ASN A 138 -6.91 -21.38 2.18
CA ASN A 138 -7.12 -22.16 3.40
C ASN A 138 -6.44 -21.47 4.62
N LYS A 139 -6.68 -21.98 5.82
CA LYS A 139 -6.09 -21.40 7.05
C LYS A 139 -4.57 -21.41 7.04
N GLU A 140 -3.95 -22.41 6.43
CA GLU A 140 -2.50 -22.54 6.30
C GLU A 140 -1.93 -21.48 5.39
N ASP A 141 -2.57 -21.23 4.24
CA ASP A 141 -2.18 -20.18 3.29
C ASP A 141 -2.25 -18.79 3.95
N ILE A 142 -3.28 -18.55 4.77
CA ILE A 142 -3.44 -17.30 5.52
C ILE A 142 -2.33 -17.12 6.55
N LEU A 143 -1.99 -18.18 7.30
CA LEU A 143 -0.91 -18.15 8.28
C LEU A 143 0.44 -17.90 7.62
N ILE A 144 0.71 -18.54 6.49
CA ILE A 144 1.95 -18.34 5.72
C ILE A 144 2.05 -16.90 5.22
N LEU A 145 0.97 -16.34 4.67
CA LEU A 145 0.92 -14.93 4.25
C LEU A 145 1.16 -13.97 5.42
N PHE A 146 0.59 -14.28 6.59
CA PHE A 146 0.81 -13.53 7.81
C PHE A 146 2.30 -13.54 8.21
N ILE A 147 2.93 -14.72 8.27
CA ILE A 147 4.35 -14.87 8.60
C ILE A 147 5.23 -14.11 7.60
N ILE A 148 4.96 -14.23 6.30
CA ILE A 148 5.71 -13.52 5.26
C ILE A 148 5.57 -12.00 5.42
N THR A 149 4.39 -11.51 5.78
CA THR A 149 4.13 -10.10 6.00
C THR A 149 4.91 -9.55 7.20
N PHE A 150 5.02 -10.32 8.27
CA PHE A 150 5.79 -9.96 9.47
C PHE A 150 7.30 -10.11 9.31
N ALA A 151 7.74 -11.13 8.57
CA ALA A 151 9.17 -11.37 8.33
C ALA A 151 9.80 -10.30 7.41
N GLY A 152 8.97 -9.48 6.76
CA GLY A 152 9.41 -8.49 5.79
C GLY A 152 9.86 -9.12 4.46
N PRO A 153 10.40 -8.32 3.54
CA PRO A 153 10.88 -8.81 2.26
C PRO A 153 12.18 -9.62 2.47
N VAL A 154 12.03 -10.88 2.82
CA VAL A 154 13.14 -11.82 2.82
C VAL A 154 13.46 -12.09 1.37
N MET A 155 14.72 -11.87 0.98
CA MET A 155 15.24 -12.23 -0.35
C MET A 155 15.34 -13.74 -0.50
N TYR A 156 14.22 -14.42 -0.44
CA TYR A 156 14.14 -15.84 -0.76
C TYR A 156 13.48 -16.03 -2.13
N ASN A 157 13.87 -17.07 -2.82
CA ASN A 157 13.04 -17.59 -3.89
C ASN A 157 11.66 -17.86 -3.28
N LYS A 158 10.68 -17.00 -3.64
CA LYS A 158 9.35 -16.97 -3.00
C LYS A 158 8.68 -18.36 -2.98
N ASN A 159 8.96 -19.19 -3.99
CA ASN A 159 8.41 -20.53 -4.08
C ASN A 159 9.04 -21.46 -3.04
N GLN A 160 10.36 -21.36 -2.80
CA GLN A 160 11.06 -22.21 -1.83
C GLN A 160 10.64 -21.88 -0.40
N LEU A 161 10.58 -20.59 -0.05
CA LEU A 161 10.13 -20.17 1.28
C LEU A 161 8.69 -20.66 1.58
N TYR A 162 7.80 -20.58 0.60
CA TYR A 162 6.43 -21.07 0.73
C TYR A 162 6.39 -22.58 0.99
N ILE A 163 7.19 -23.36 0.26
CA ILE A 163 7.28 -24.82 0.43
C ILE A 163 7.84 -25.16 1.81
N ASP A 164 8.94 -24.54 2.21
CA ASP A 164 9.61 -24.79 3.49
C ASP A 164 8.70 -24.45 4.68
N LEU A 165 7.96 -23.34 4.64
CA LEU A 165 7.02 -22.95 5.68
C LEU A 165 5.82 -23.91 5.74
N LYS A 166 5.33 -24.38 4.59
CA LYS A 166 4.23 -25.33 4.52
C LYS A 166 4.61 -26.69 5.10
N GLU A 167 5.82 -27.15 4.82
CA GLU A 167 6.36 -28.40 5.38
C GLU A 167 6.59 -28.32 6.89
N GLN A 168 7.11 -27.20 7.39
CA GLN A 168 7.31 -26.98 8.83
C GLN A 168 5.97 -26.93 9.57
N TYR A 169 4.98 -26.23 9.02
CA TYR A 169 3.65 -26.15 9.62
C TYR A 169 2.98 -27.53 9.69
N ALA A 170 3.06 -28.31 8.61
CA ALA A 170 2.50 -29.68 8.59
C ALA A 170 3.15 -30.60 9.62
N LYS A 171 4.43 -30.44 9.94
CA LYS A 171 5.11 -31.17 11.02
C LYS A 171 4.62 -30.78 12.40
N THR A 172 4.49 -29.46 12.66
CA THR A 172 4.06 -28.92 13.96
C THR A 172 2.56 -29.19 14.25
N ALA A 173 1.72 -29.28 13.22
CA ALA A 173 0.30 -29.57 13.38
C ALA A 173 -0.02 -31.06 13.64
N ASN A 174 0.95 -31.95 13.43
CA ASN A 174 0.84 -33.39 13.67
C ASN A 174 1.53 -33.85 14.98
N GLU A 175 2.15 -32.95 15.72
CA GLU A 175 2.64 -33.12 17.10
C GLU A 175 1.60 -32.59 18.12
#